data_228783ad486ab29a86aedb1727356239
#
_entry.id   228783ad486ab29a86aedb1727356239
#
_cell.length_a   1.000
_cell.length_b   1.000
_cell.length_c   1.000
_cell.angle_alpha   90.00
_cell.angle_beta   90.00
_cell.angle_gamma   90.00
#
_symmetry.space_group_name_H-M   'P 1'
#
loop_
_entity.id
_entity.type
_entity.pdbx_description
1 polymer ?
#
loop_
_entity_poly.entity_id
_entity_poly.type
_entity_poly.pdbx_seq_one_letter_code
_entity_poly.pdbx_strand_id
1 'polypeptide(L)'
;MKQTGAIIFWLMAMTSSHAQDPGFSQFFSSPLTINPALTANINGKWRVISNYRNQWSGPGNPYSTGTISYDRKIFQNVDGNYVDENTRVGIGGMMMYDESTGGALKSNYASFNATANIRLMKKEGYEQNGARIRHIDKANNEEGSEQRLGVGLGLSYGHRRLDLNKLNFGEQFTGTGFDTNLPTGETALSEMKPYLSASAGLVYSYSKNNIHIDLGVATFHINTPNQTFIKDENQYLARRYVIHGNLETFLSDRIILTTNGVYQNQAGASYFSIGGVMGYYLAGNEVVGDVILNAGLWYWSDNAVIPYLGISYGNFQVGLSYDITTSTLNEAAKRANTFELCLILRGRGKASGVIPAPWK
;
A
#
# COMPACT_ATOMS: atom_id res chain seq x y z
N MET A 1 -26.19 -18.41 -44.32
CA MET A 1 -26.59 -17.76 -43.06
C MET A 1 -25.77 -18.20 -41.83
N LYS A 2 -24.46 -18.46 -41.93
CA LYS A 2 -23.61 -18.86 -40.80
C LYS A 2 -22.40 -17.94 -40.52
N GLN A 3 -22.26 -16.84 -41.26
CA GLN A 3 -21.13 -15.92 -41.08
C GLN A 3 -21.48 -14.61 -40.37
N THR A 4 -22.76 -14.28 -40.21
CA THR A 4 -23.21 -13.05 -39.54
C THR A 4 -23.18 -13.15 -38.00
N GLY A 5 -23.19 -14.37 -37.45
CA GLY A 5 -23.13 -14.57 -35.98
C GLY A 5 -21.75 -14.36 -35.34
N ALA A 6 -20.66 -14.57 -36.09
CA ALA A 6 -19.29 -14.44 -35.60
C ALA A 6 -18.85 -12.98 -35.46
N ILE A 7 -19.36 -12.08 -36.30
CA ILE A 7 -19.00 -10.65 -36.26
C ILE A 7 -19.66 -9.93 -35.07
N ILE A 8 -20.88 -10.34 -34.68
CA ILE A 8 -21.58 -9.75 -33.53
C ILE A 8 -20.94 -10.18 -32.20
N PHE A 9 -20.38 -11.38 -32.12
CA PHE A 9 -19.68 -11.86 -30.93
C PHE A 9 -18.31 -11.15 -30.71
N TRP A 10 -17.66 -10.72 -31.80
CA TRP A 10 -16.40 -10.00 -31.75
C TRP A 10 -16.56 -8.51 -31.32
N LEU A 11 -17.72 -7.90 -31.64
CA LEU A 11 -18.04 -6.52 -31.26
C LEU A 11 -18.46 -6.35 -29.79
N MET A 12 -18.84 -7.42 -29.09
CA MET A 12 -19.15 -7.38 -27.64
C MET A 12 -17.94 -7.56 -26.74
N ALA A 13 -16.77 -7.84 -27.27
CA ALA A 13 -15.53 -8.04 -26.48
C ALA A 13 -14.68 -6.78 -26.31
N MET A 14 -15.17 -5.59 -26.69
CA MET A 14 -14.54 -4.33 -26.31
C MET A 14 -14.93 -3.93 -24.88
N THR A 15 -14.58 -4.77 -23.90
CA THR A 15 -14.53 -4.31 -22.52
C THR A 15 -13.39 -3.31 -22.42
N SER A 16 -13.73 -2.07 -22.14
CA SER A 16 -12.75 -1.01 -21.87
C SER A 16 -11.81 -1.50 -20.77
N SER A 17 -10.61 -1.95 -21.14
CA SER A 17 -9.59 -2.33 -20.19
C SER A 17 -9.04 -1.04 -19.57
N HIS A 18 -9.54 -0.69 -18.40
CA HIS A 18 -9.05 0.44 -17.66
C HIS A 18 -7.82 0.03 -16.83
N ALA A 19 -6.71 0.71 -17.03
CA ALA A 19 -5.50 0.50 -16.24
C ALA A 19 -5.75 0.94 -14.79
N GLN A 20 -5.52 0.03 -13.85
CA GLN A 20 -5.50 0.31 -12.41
C GLN A 20 -4.07 0.57 -11.95
N ASP A 21 -3.93 1.34 -10.86
CA ASP A 21 -2.66 1.49 -10.20
C ASP A 21 -2.20 0.15 -9.60
N PRO A 22 -0.88 -0.13 -9.56
CA PRO A 22 -0.36 -1.29 -8.87
C PRO A 22 -0.76 -1.30 -7.38
N GLY A 23 -1.22 -2.45 -6.89
CA GLY A 23 -1.64 -2.66 -5.50
C GLY A 23 -0.83 -3.77 -4.82
N PHE A 24 -0.80 -3.74 -3.49
CA PHE A 24 -0.17 -4.75 -2.66
C PHE A 24 -1.22 -5.53 -1.87
N SER A 25 -1.02 -6.84 -1.72
CA SER A 25 -1.82 -7.67 -0.81
C SER A 25 -1.55 -7.27 0.64
N GLN A 26 -0.29 -6.93 0.95
CA GLN A 26 0.12 -6.30 2.22
C GLN A 26 -0.08 -4.78 2.18
N PHE A 27 -1.30 -4.30 1.81
CA PHE A 27 -1.58 -2.87 1.67
C PHE A 27 -1.25 -2.05 2.93
N PHE A 28 -1.39 -2.64 4.09
CA PHE A 28 -1.05 -2.05 5.39
C PHE A 28 0.46 -1.75 5.52
N SER A 29 1.31 -2.47 4.80
CA SER A 29 2.75 -2.24 4.75
C SER A 29 3.17 -1.25 3.65
N SER A 30 2.21 -0.61 2.98
CA SER A 30 2.49 0.43 1.98
C SER A 30 1.57 1.66 2.17
N PRO A 31 1.64 2.34 3.33
CA PRO A 31 0.68 3.37 3.71
C PRO A 31 0.59 4.54 2.74
N LEU A 32 1.72 4.93 2.10
CA LEU A 32 1.73 6.05 1.15
C LEU A 32 1.02 5.74 -0.18
N THR A 33 0.79 4.45 -0.49
CA THR A 33 -0.05 4.05 -1.64
C THR A 33 -1.54 4.07 -1.30
N ILE A 34 -1.90 4.12 -0.01
CA ILE A 34 -3.27 4.05 0.48
C ILE A 34 -3.83 5.44 0.78
N ASN A 35 -3.06 6.28 1.48
CA ASN A 35 -3.52 7.61 1.88
C ASN A 35 -2.33 8.52 2.19
N PRO A 36 -2.19 9.71 1.56
CA PRO A 36 -1.13 10.66 1.91
C PRO A 36 -1.22 11.16 3.36
N ALA A 37 -2.39 11.12 4.00
CA ALA A 37 -2.54 11.48 5.41
C ALA A 37 -1.94 10.44 6.40
N LEU A 38 -1.55 9.25 5.92
CA LEU A 38 -0.81 8.26 6.71
C LEU A 38 0.71 8.54 6.76
N THR A 39 1.18 9.58 6.08
CA THR A 39 2.58 10.00 6.14
C THR A 39 2.96 10.33 7.58
N ALA A 40 4.04 9.72 8.07
CA ALA A 40 4.52 9.84 9.44
C ALA A 40 3.48 9.48 10.54
N ASN A 41 2.40 8.74 10.18
CA ASN A 41 1.53 8.11 11.16
C ASN A 41 2.22 6.85 11.73
N ILE A 42 3.21 7.08 12.56
CA ILE A 42 4.13 6.08 13.12
C ILE A 42 4.38 6.32 14.60
N ASN A 43 4.69 5.27 15.33
CA ASN A 43 5.06 5.36 16.75
C ASN A 43 6.53 5.84 16.95
N GLY A 44 7.37 5.72 15.91
CA GLY A 44 8.77 6.18 15.90
C GLY A 44 8.95 7.62 15.41
N LYS A 45 10.22 8.00 15.20
CA LYS A 45 10.59 9.30 14.61
C LYS A 45 10.55 9.27 13.08
N TRP A 46 10.91 8.15 12.48
CA TRP A 46 10.95 7.91 11.04
C TRP A 46 10.74 6.43 10.75
N ARG A 47 10.40 6.14 9.49
CA ARG A 47 10.20 4.78 8.98
C ARG A 47 10.71 4.70 7.54
N VAL A 48 11.37 3.57 7.22
CA VAL A 48 11.65 3.13 5.85
C VAL A 48 10.85 1.85 5.62
N ILE A 49 10.17 1.75 4.51
CA ILE A 49 9.50 0.51 4.08
C ILE A 49 9.96 0.17 2.67
N SER A 50 10.27 -1.10 2.44
CA SER A 50 10.49 -1.65 1.10
C SER A 50 9.54 -2.84 0.91
N ASN A 51 8.80 -2.83 -0.20
CA ASN A 51 7.92 -3.93 -0.59
C ASN A 51 8.34 -4.44 -1.96
N TYR A 52 8.25 -5.76 -2.13
CA TYR A 52 8.40 -6.43 -3.40
C TYR A 52 7.24 -7.42 -3.58
N ARG A 53 6.55 -7.32 -4.72
CA ARG A 53 5.49 -8.23 -5.14
C ARG A 53 5.85 -8.87 -6.46
N ASN A 54 5.69 -10.18 -6.55
CA ASN A 54 5.75 -10.93 -7.78
C ASN A 54 4.42 -11.64 -7.99
N GLN A 55 3.67 -11.19 -9.00
CA GLN A 55 2.31 -11.64 -9.24
C GLN A 55 2.26 -12.52 -10.48
N TRP A 56 1.54 -13.66 -10.36
CA TRP A 56 1.30 -14.61 -11.45
C TRP A 56 2.57 -15.22 -12.04
N SER A 57 3.45 -15.71 -11.18
CA SER A 57 4.74 -16.28 -11.57
C SER A 57 4.65 -17.63 -12.29
N GLY A 58 3.46 -18.25 -12.38
CA GLY A 58 3.27 -19.59 -12.97
C GLY A 58 3.02 -19.62 -14.47
N PRO A 59 2.07 -18.87 -15.03
CA PRO A 59 1.56 -19.09 -16.40
C PRO A 59 2.21 -18.20 -17.47
N GLY A 60 3.31 -17.55 -17.23
CA GLY A 60 3.93 -16.66 -18.22
C GLY A 60 4.86 -15.64 -17.60
N ASN A 61 4.85 -14.44 -18.13
CA ASN A 61 5.68 -13.36 -17.63
C ASN A 61 5.02 -12.71 -16.39
N PRO A 62 5.64 -12.79 -15.21
CA PRO A 62 5.06 -12.23 -13.99
C PRO A 62 4.98 -10.70 -14.04
N TYR A 63 4.04 -10.17 -13.26
CA TYR A 63 4.06 -8.75 -12.89
C TYR A 63 4.96 -8.58 -11.68
N SER A 64 5.91 -7.67 -11.75
CA SER A 64 6.82 -7.38 -10.65
C SER A 64 6.67 -5.93 -10.21
N THR A 65 6.30 -5.71 -8.96
CA THR A 65 6.14 -4.39 -8.38
C THR A 65 7.05 -4.23 -7.18
N GLY A 66 7.83 -3.17 -7.13
CA GLY A 66 8.70 -2.83 -6.01
C GLY A 66 8.45 -1.41 -5.53
N THR A 67 8.45 -1.20 -4.22
CA THR A 67 8.42 0.15 -3.63
C THR A 67 9.52 0.31 -2.59
N ILE A 68 10.00 1.53 -2.46
CA ILE A 68 10.74 1.99 -1.30
C ILE A 68 10.16 3.34 -0.86
N SER A 69 9.85 3.47 0.43
CA SER A 69 9.32 4.69 1.01
C SER A 69 10.09 5.09 2.26
N TYR A 70 10.15 6.38 2.49
CA TYR A 70 10.67 6.99 3.70
C TYR A 70 9.69 8.05 4.18
N ASP A 71 9.33 8.00 5.45
CA ASP A 71 8.53 9.03 6.08
C ASP A 71 9.03 9.36 7.49
N ARG A 72 8.87 10.62 7.89
CA ARG A 72 9.32 11.11 9.18
C ARG A 72 8.44 12.21 9.74
N LYS A 73 8.42 12.27 11.04
CA LYS A 73 7.90 13.40 11.80
C LYS A 73 8.88 14.57 11.72
N ILE A 74 8.38 15.77 11.53
CA ILE A 74 9.17 17.02 11.57
C ILE A 74 8.68 17.92 12.69
N PHE A 75 9.42 19.00 13.00
CA PHE A 75 9.17 19.91 14.12
C PHE A 75 9.13 19.19 15.48
N GLN A 76 10.14 18.33 15.70
CA GLN A 76 10.37 17.65 16.96
C GLN A 76 11.54 18.32 17.70
N ASN A 77 11.49 18.35 19.04
CA ASN A 77 12.63 18.74 19.87
C ASN A 77 13.70 17.63 19.90
N VAL A 78 14.81 17.89 20.59
CA VAL A 78 15.94 16.95 20.72
C VAL A 78 15.50 15.60 21.29
N ASP A 79 14.52 15.60 22.20
CA ASP A 79 13.97 14.38 22.81
C ASP A 79 13.00 13.62 21.88
N GLY A 80 12.63 14.20 20.72
CA GLY A 80 11.75 13.61 19.75
C GLY A 80 10.27 13.85 19.99
N ASN A 81 9.92 14.72 20.93
CA ASN A 81 8.56 15.21 21.12
C ASN A 81 8.27 16.33 20.12
N TYR A 82 7.02 16.48 19.68
CA TYR A 82 6.65 17.62 18.85
C TYR A 82 6.78 18.93 19.64
N VAL A 83 7.22 19.98 18.94
CA VAL A 83 7.29 21.34 19.50
C VAL A 83 5.88 21.85 19.82
N ASP A 84 4.92 21.57 18.94
CA ASP A 84 3.49 21.74 19.20
C ASP A 84 2.80 20.36 19.19
N GLU A 85 2.38 19.90 20.35
CA GLU A 85 1.67 18.64 20.48
C GLU A 85 0.26 18.66 19.87
N ASN A 86 -0.33 19.84 19.66
CA ASN A 86 -1.65 19.96 19.05
C ASN A 86 -1.59 19.68 17.55
N THR A 87 -0.48 20.08 16.90
CA THR A 87 -0.29 19.88 15.47
C THR A 87 1.00 19.10 15.22
N ARG A 88 0.86 17.85 14.77
CA ARG A 88 1.98 17.00 14.35
C ARG A 88 2.12 17.07 12.84
N VAL A 89 3.31 17.37 12.36
CA VAL A 89 3.60 17.47 10.93
C VAL A 89 4.52 16.33 10.51
N GLY A 90 4.22 15.76 9.36
CA GLY A 90 5.03 14.71 8.76
C GLY A 90 5.30 14.96 7.29
N ILE A 91 6.43 14.47 6.82
CA ILE A 91 6.78 14.43 5.40
C ILE A 91 7.23 13.03 5.02
N GLY A 92 7.06 12.68 3.76
CA GLY A 92 7.51 11.39 3.24
C GLY A 92 7.61 11.38 1.73
N GLY A 93 8.35 10.40 1.24
CA GLY A 93 8.48 10.13 -0.18
C GLY A 93 8.46 8.64 -0.45
N MET A 94 8.09 8.28 -1.67
CA MET A 94 8.07 6.91 -2.14
C MET A 94 8.53 6.86 -3.59
N MET A 95 9.29 5.82 -3.92
CA MET A 95 9.56 5.40 -5.29
C MET A 95 8.88 4.06 -5.52
N MET A 96 8.29 3.87 -6.70
CA MET A 96 7.70 2.61 -7.13
C MET A 96 8.15 2.29 -8.55
N TYR A 97 8.53 1.05 -8.74
CA TYR A 97 8.80 0.43 -10.02
C TYR A 97 7.78 -0.67 -10.25
N ASP A 98 7.22 -0.72 -11.45
CA ASP A 98 6.29 -1.76 -11.87
C ASP A 98 6.63 -2.23 -13.27
N GLU A 99 6.67 -3.54 -13.46
CA GLU A 99 7.00 -4.19 -14.72
C GLU A 99 5.97 -5.27 -15.03
N SER A 100 5.48 -5.24 -16.27
CA SER A 100 4.50 -6.20 -16.77
C SER A 100 4.80 -6.61 -18.21
N THR A 101 4.03 -7.57 -18.73
CA THR A 101 4.10 -8.02 -20.13
C THR A 101 5.55 -8.45 -20.52
N GLY A 102 6.20 -9.24 -19.66
CA GLY A 102 7.59 -9.69 -19.92
C GLY A 102 8.63 -8.58 -19.93
N GLY A 103 8.37 -7.49 -19.23
CA GLY A 103 9.22 -6.31 -19.19
C GLY A 103 9.07 -5.40 -20.41
N ALA A 104 8.02 -5.60 -21.22
CA ALA A 104 7.67 -4.68 -22.29
C ALA A 104 7.09 -3.38 -21.73
N LEU A 105 6.22 -3.46 -20.73
CA LEU A 105 5.68 -2.28 -20.06
C LEU A 105 6.37 -2.07 -18.72
N LYS A 106 7.03 -0.92 -18.56
CA LYS A 106 7.72 -0.48 -17.34
C LYS A 106 7.17 0.84 -16.86
N SER A 107 6.84 0.93 -15.58
CA SER A 107 6.30 2.13 -14.95
C SER A 107 7.18 2.55 -13.78
N ASN A 108 7.51 3.82 -13.71
CA ASN A 108 8.27 4.41 -12.62
C ASN A 108 7.45 5.55 -12.02
N TYR A 109 7.35 5.55 -10.71
CA TYR A 109 6.66 6.58 -9.97
C TYR A 109 7.54 7.09 -8.84
N ALA A 110 7.47 8.39 -8.61
CA ALA A 110 8.05 9.02 -7.43
C ALA A 110 7.00 9.93 -6.81
N SER A 111 6.80 9.86 -5.50
CA SER A 111 5.85 10.71 -4.79
C SER A 111 6.48 11.42 -3.62
N PHE A 112 5.99 12.61 -3.35
CA PHE A 112 6.25 13.37 -2.13
C PHE A 112 4.92 13.66 -1.45
N ASN A 113 4.87 13.44 -0.13
CA ASN A 113 3.68 13.59 0.68
C ASN A 113 3.98 14.43 1.91
N ALA A 114 3.02 15.25 2.32
CA ALA A 114 3.04 16.02 3.55
C ALA A 114 1.73 15.87 4.29
N THR A 115 1.78 15.79 5.61
CA THR A 115 0.60 15.68 6.47
C THR A 115 0.67 16.64 7.65
N ALA A 116 -0.48 17.17 8.02
CA ALA A 116 -0.71 17.83 9.30
C ALA A 116 -1.76 17.04 10.08
N ASN A 117 -1.42 16.65 11.29
CA ASN A 117 -2.27 15.84 12.17
C ASN A 117 -2.65 16.66 13.38
N ILE A 118 -3.88 17.17 13.40
CA ILE A 118 -4.41 18.13 14.36
C ILE A 118 -5.13 17.39 15.48
N ARG A 119 -4.82 17.73 16.73
CA ARG A 119 -5.54 17.22 17.90
C ARG A 119 -6.91 17.88 17.97
N LEU A 120 -7.97 17.07 17.96
CA LEU A 120 -9.35 17.53 18.14
C LEU A 120 -9.74 17.56 19.63
N MET A 121 -9.33 16.51 20.35
CA MET A 121 -9.66 16.35 21.76
C MET A 121 -8.56 15.53 22.46
N LYS A 122 -8.26 15.92 23.70
CA LYS A 122 -7.47 15.12 24.64
C LYS A 122 -8.17 15.16 26.00
N LYS A 123 -8.52 13.98 26.49
CA LYS A 123 -8.93 13.82 27.89
C LYS A 123 -7.72 13.29 28.65
N GLU A 124 -7.22 14.03 29.62
CA GLU A 124 -6.08 13.60 30.43
C GLU A 124 -6.55 12.54 31.45
N GLY A 125 -5.84 11.42 31.47
CA GLY A 125 -5.90 10.48 32.56
C GLY A 125 -4.85 10.88 33.61
N TYR A 126 -5.00 10.48 34.84
CA TYR A 126 -3.99 10.71 35.88
C TYR A 126 -2.71 9.90 35.56
N GLU A 127 -1.61 10.59 35.23
CA GLU A 127 -0.29 9.97 35.16
C GLU A 127 0.18 9.63 36.57
N GLN A 128 0.30 8.36 36.90
CA GLN A 128 1.18 7.93 37.99
C GLN A 128 2.63 7.93 37.48
N ASN A 129 3.45 8.70 38.17
CA ASN A 129 4.86 8.93 37.88
C ASN A 129 5.63 7.70 37.40
N GLY A 130 6.14 7.73 36.16
CA GLY A 130 7.43 7.14 35.78
C GLY A 130 7.54 5.62 35.67
N ALA A 131 6.48 4.85 35.86
CA ALA A 131 6.52 3.40 35.68
C ALA A 131 6.32 3.01 34.22
N ARG A 132 7.27 2.28 33.64
CA ARG A 132 7.12 1.58 32.36
C ARG A 132 5.83 0.77 32.42
N ILE A 133 4.80 1.12 31.64
CA ILE A 133 3.56 0.38 31.54
C ILE A 133 3.86 -0.95 30.82
N ARG A 134 4.39 -1.92 31.55
CA ARG A 134 4.47 -3.35 31.16
C ARG A 134 3.30 -4.15 31.74
N HIS A 135 2.49 -3.51 32.58
CA HIS A 135 1.33 -4.17 33.22
C HIS A 135 0.09 -3.33 32.96
N ILE A 136 -0.93 -3.99 32.46
CA ILE A 136 -2.30 -3.48 32.45
C ILE A 136 -2.80 -3.57 33.90
N ASP A 137 -2.44 -2.55 34.69
CA ASP A 137 -3.03 -2.43 36.02
C ASP A 137 -4.49 -2.02 35.88
N LYS A 138 -5.35 -3.01 36.11
CA LYS A 138 -6.82 -2.92 36.07
C LYS A 138 -7.41 -2.14 37.25
N ALA A 139 -6.71 -1.23 37.89
CA ALA A 139 -7.21 -0.54 39.08
C ALA A 139 -7.33 0.98 38.84
N ASN A 140 -8.59 1.41 38.68
CA ASN A 140 -9.13 2.75 39.05
C ASN A 140 -8.41 4.02 38.53
N ASN A 141 -7.95 4.08 37.27
CA ASN A 141 -7.47 5.33 36.69
C ASN A 141 -8.48 5.89 35.70
N GLU A 142 -8.81 7.17 35.79
CA GLU A 142 -9.56 7.88 34.73
C GLU A 142 -8.77 7.80 33.43
N GLU A 143 -9.36 7.13 32.46
CA GLU A 143 -8.73 6.71 31.22
C GLU A 143 -8.55 7.90 30.27
N GLY A 144 -7.32 8.23 29.95
CA GLY A 144 -7.02 9.24 28.92
C GLY A 144 -7.47 8.80 27.52
N SER A 145 -7.97 9.73 26.73
CA SER A 145 -8.28 9.49 25.32
C SER A 145 -7.77 10.64 24.44
N GLU A 146 -7.35 10.32 23.22
CA GLU A 146 -6.90 11.31 22.26
C GLU A 146 -7.62 11.09 20.93
N GLN A 147 -8.09 12.19 20.34
CA GLN A 147 -8.68 12.22 19.00
C GLN A 147 -7.89 13.18 18.12
N ARG A 148 -7.61 12.74 16.91
CA ARG A 148 -6.86 13.53 15.93
C ARG A 148 -7.49 13.45 14.55
N LEU A 149 -7.32 14.53 13.77
CA LEU A 149 -7.63 14.57 12.35
C LEU A 149 -6.37 14.86 11.58
N GLY A 150 -5.95 13.90 10.76
CA GLY A 150 -4.85 14.04 9.81
C GLY A 150 -5.36 14.53 8.46
N VAL A 151 -4.71 15.54 7.90
CA VAL A 151 -4.92 16.01 6.52
C VAL A 151 -3.62 15.81 5.77
N GLY A 152 -3.67 15.10 4.66
CA GLY A 152 -2.50 14.79 3.84
C GLY A 152 -2.66 15.27 2.41
N LEU A 153 -1.57 15.75 1.83
CA LEU A 153 -1.46 16.10 0.43
C LEU A 153 -0.26 15.37 -0.17
N GLY A 154 -0.40 14.95 -1.42
CA GLY A 154 0.65 14.28 -2.16
C GLY A 154 0.78 14.79 -3.59
N LEU A 155 2.01 14.79 -4.08
CA LEU A 155 2.34 15.05 -5.48
C LEU A 155 3.18 13.87 -5.98
N SER A 156 2.78 13.30 -7.11
CA SER A 156 3.46 12.16 -7.73
C SER A 156 3.88 12.49 -9.15
N TYR A 157 5.08 12.07 -9.50
CA TYR A 157 5.58 12.03 -10.86
C TYR A 157 5.44 10.61 -11.39
N GLY A 158 4.86 10.41 -12.56
CA GLY A 158 4.69 9.13 -13.22
C GLY A 158 5.27 9.14 -14.62
N HIS A 159 5.96 8.05 -14.98
CA HIS A 159 6.47 7.80 -16.32
C HIS A 159 6.35 6.34 -16.66
N ARG A 160 5.71 6.02 -17.78
CA ARG A 160 5.58 4.65 -18.30
C ARG A 160 6.29 4.55 -19.66
N ARG A 161 6.93 3.43 -19.90
CA ARG A 161 7.65 3.14 -21.14
C ARG A 161 7.18 1.80 -21.68
N LEU A 162 6.92 1.77 -22.99
CA LEU A 162 6.58 0.57 -23.72
C LEU A 162 7.75 0.21 -24.66
N ASP A 163 8.33 -0.95 -24.45
CA ASP A 163 9.39 -1.50 -25.32
C ASP A 163 8.74 -2.38 -26.38
N LEU A 164 8.57 -1.82 -27.57
CA LEU A 164 7.92 -2.49 -28.69
C LEU A 164 8.71 -3.72 -29.18
N ASN A 165 10.04 -3.76 -28.98
CA ASN A 165 10.88 -4.89 -29.39
C ASN A 165 10.61 -6.17 -28.58
N LYS A 166 9.90 -6.05 -27.47
CA LYS A 166 9.48 -7.19 -26.63
C LYS A 166 8.06 -7.66 -26.94
N LEU A 167 7.40 -7.05 -27.92
CA LEU A 167 6.06 -7.39 -28.36
C LEU A 167 6.10 -7.94 -29.79
N ASN A 168 5.11 -8.75 -30.13
CA ASN A 168 4.90 -9.25 -31.48
C ASN A 168 3.62 -8.62 -32.03
N PHE A 169 3.68 -8.16 -33.27
CA PHE A 169 2.58 -7.49 -33.95
C PHE A 169 2.10 -8.28 -35.16
N GLY A 170 0.84 -8.11 -35.55
CA GLY A 170 0.23 -8.84 -36.64
C GLY A 170 0.99 -8.75 -37.96
N GLU A 171 1.50 -7.57 -38.32
CA GLU A 171 2.28 -7.33 -39.53
C GLU A 171 3.67 -8.05 -39.55
N GLN A 172 4.10 -8.52 -38.40
CA GLN A 172 5.35 -9.29 -38.26
C GLN A 172 5.15 -10.79 -38.41
N PHE A 173 3.90 -11.26 -38.61
CA PHE A 173 3.60 -12.68 -38.73
C PHE A 173 3.76 -13.17 -40.17
N THR A 174 4.73 -14.07 -40.42
CA THR A 174 5.10 -14.58 -41.75
C THR A 174 4.35 -15.86 -42.16
N GLY A 175 3.34 -16.29 -41.37
CA GLY A 175 2.63 -17.54 -41.60
C GLY A 175 3.26 -18.77 -40.89
N THR A 176 4.55 -18.73 -40.59
CA THR A 176 5.27 -19.77 -39.84
C THR A 176 5.80 -19.29 -38.50
N GLY A 177 5.81 -17.97 -38.26
CA GLY A 177 6.28 -17.35 -37.03
C GLY A 177 6.35 -15.84 -37.13
N PHE A 178 6.76 -15.19 -36.03
CA PHE A 178 6.98 -13.76 -36.01
C PHE A 178 8.43 -13.43 -36.39
N ASP A 179 8.61 -12.53 -37.36
CA ASP A 179 9.89 -11.92 -37.72
C ASP A 179 9.93 -10.48 -37.18
N THR A 180 10.67 -10.29 -36.10
CA THR A 180 10.83 -8.99 -35.44
C THR A 180 11.63 -7.96 -36.23
N ASN A 181 12.24 -8.34 -37.37
CA ASN A 181 12.93 -7.42 -38.28
C ASN A 181 11.90 -6.70 -39.20
N LEU A 182 10.69 -7.24 -39.33
CA LEU A 182 9.63 -6.58 -40.10
C LEU A 182 9.08 -5.38 -39.31
N PRO A 183 8.59 -4.34 -40.03
CA PRO A 183 7.92 -3.22 -39.38
C PRO A 183 6.73 -3.69 -38.51
N THR A 184 6.50 -3.04 -37.40
CA THR A 184 5.39 -3.35 -36.50
C THR A 184 4.01 -3.03 -37.07
N GLY A 185 3.94 -2.13 -38.07
CA GLY A 185 2.68 -1.58 -38.58
C GLY A 185 2.01 -0.55 -37.65
N GLU A 186 2.47 -0.42 -36.44
CA GLU A 186 1.85 0.41 -35.39
C GLU A 186 2.32 1.87 -35.46
N THR A 187 1.86 2.61 -36.47
CA THR A 187 2.22 4.02 -36.70
C THR A 187 1.59 4.99 -35.72
N ALA A 188 0.54 4.58 -35.02
CA ALA A 188 -0.17 5.39 -34.02
C ALA A 188 0.52 5.41 -32.66
N LEU A 189 1.44 4.45 -32.38
CA LEU A 189 2.12 4.39 -31.08
C LEU A 189 3.19 5.49 -30.96
N SER A 190 3.28 6.07 -29.78
CA SER A 190 4.25 7.09 -29.41
C SER A 190 4.79 6.88 -28.00
N GLU A 191 5.88 7.54 -27.67
CA GLU A 191 6.37 7.55 -26.28
C GLU A 191 5.39 8.33 -25.38
N MET A 192 5.05 7.75 -24.24
CA MET A 192 4.25 8.43 -23.25
C MET A 192 5.05 9.54 -22.56
N LYS A 193 4.47 10.73 -22.49
CA LYS A 193 5.06 11.84 -21.74
C LYS A 193 4.93 11.60 -20.23
N PRO A 194 5.94 11.97 -19.44
CA PRO A 194 5.81 12.00 -17.99
C PRO A 194 4.66 12.92 -17.55
N TYR A 195 4.05 12.59 -16.41
CA TYR A 195 2.94 13.38 -15.87
C TYR A 195 3.11 13.63 -14.37
N LEU A 196 2.46 14.68 -13.89
CA LEU A 196 2.30 14.98 -12.48
C LEU A 196 0.87 14.66 -12.06
N SER A 197 0.74 14.04 -10.88
CA SER A 197 -0.54 13.69 -10.31
C SER A 197 -0.63 14.16 -8.86
N ALA A 198 -1.76 14.80 -8.52
CA ALA A 198 -2.05 15.27 -7.17
C ALA A 198 -2.92 14.26 -6.43
N SER A 199 -2.71 14.16 -5.11
CA SER A 199 -3.52 13.36 -4.20
C SER A 199 -3.83 14.12 -2.90
N ALA A 200 -4.93 13.75 -2.25
CA ALA A 200 -5.33 14.29 -0.96
C ALA A 200 -5.97 13.19 -0.11
N GLY A 201 -5.88 13.31 1.20
CA GLY A 201 -6.50 12.38 2.11
C GLY A 201 -6.76 12.93 3.50
N LEU A 202 -7.65 12.25 4.18
CA LEU A 202 -8.03 12.51 5.57
C LEU A 202 -7.91 11.22 6.36
N VAL A 203 -7.48 11.33 7.62
CA VAL A 203 -7.45 10.22 8.58
C VAL A 203 -7.94 10.74 9.92
N TYR A 204 -9.00 10.13 10.45
CA TYR A 204 -9.41 10.30 11.83
C TYR A 204 -8.77 9.20 12.68
N SER A 205 -8.07 9.60 13.75
CA SER A 205 -7.41 8.69 14.69
C SER A 205 -8.02 8.85 16.08
N TYR A 206 -8.37 7.73 16.69
CA TYR A 206 -8.84 7.63 18.06
C TYR A 206 -7.96 6.68 18.85
N SER A 207 -7.49 7.12 19.99
CA SER A 207 -6.70 6.30 20.93
C SER A 207 -7.32 6.39 22.31
N LYS A 208 -7.56 5.24 22.94
CA LYS A 208 -7.98 5.14 24.33
C LYS A 208 -7.40 3.85 24.92
N ASN A 209 -6.64 3.96 26.00
CA ASN A 209 -6.00 2.83 26.67
C ASN A 209 -5.18 1.96 25.70
N ASN A 210 -5.62 0.72 25.53
CA ASN A 210 -5.02 -0.30 24.66
C ASN A 210 -5.66 -0.37 23.26
N ILE A 211 -6.59 0.54 22.93
CA ILE A 211 -7.29 0.57 21.63
C ILE A 211 -6.79 1.76 20.83
N HIS A 212 -6.45 1.53 19.58
CA HIS A 212 -6.18 2.56 18.60
C HIS A 212 -6.96 2.27 17.32
N ILE A 213 -7.65 3.28 16.80
CA ILE A 213 -8.47 3.22 15.59
C ILE A 213 -8.02 4.31 14.63
N ASP A 214 -7.78 3.96 13.38
CA ASP A 214 -7.66 4.91 12.27
C ASP A 214 -8.75 4.63 11.23
N LEU A 215 -9.47 5.68 10.82
CA LEU A 215 -10.42 5.64 9.70
C LEU A 215 -10.01 6.70 8.69
N GLY A 216 -9.93 6.35 7.43
CA GLY A 216 -9.43 7.30 6.44
C GLY A 216 -10.08 7.18 5.08
N VAL A 217 -10.03 8.32 4.36
CA VAL A 217 -10.44 8.43 2.97
C VAL A 217 -9.35 9.16 2.19
N ALA A 218 -9.15 8.76 0.94
CA ALA A 218 -8.18 9.40 0.06
C ALA A 218 -8.66 9.42 -1.39
N THR A 219 -8.13 10.36 -2.14
CA THR A 219 -8.27 10.41 -3.59
C THR A 219 -6.92 10.66 -4.23
N PHE A 220 -6.62 9.88 -5.26
CA PHE A 220 -5.42 10.00 -6.09
C PHE A 220 -5.82 10.44 -7.49
N HIS A 221 -4.87 11.00 -8.24
CA HIS A 221 -5.09 11.49 -9.60
C HIS A 221 -6.20 12.54 -9.70
N ILE A 222 -6.24 13.47 -8.74
CA ILE A 222 -7.30 14.52 -8.65
C ILE A 222 -7.36 15.34 -9.93
N ASN A 223 -6.20 15.64 -10.50
CA ASN A 223 -6.03 16.42 -11.72
C ASN A 223 -6.16 15.61 -13.01
N THR A 224 -6.48 14.29 -12.91
CA THR A 224 -6.68 13.39 -14.07
C THR A 224 -5.65 13.60 -15.19
N PRO A 225 -4.35 13.37 -14.93
CA PRO A 225 -3.32 13.68 -15.92
C PRO A 225 -3.47 12.81 -17.17
N ASN A 226 -3.03 13.34 -18.32
CA ASN A 226 -3.04 12.58 -19.57
C ASN A 226 -1.96 11.50 -19.54
N GLN A 227 -2.34 10.27 -19.85
CA GLN A 227 -1.50 9.07 -19.83
C GLN A 227 -1.79 8.26 -21.09
N THR A 228 -1.15 8.57 -22.20
CA THR A 228 -1.38 7.90 -23.48
C THR A 228 -0.10 7.48 -24.17
N PHE A 229 -0.14 6.31 -24.83
CA PHE A 229 0.86 5.87 -25.80
C PHE A 229 0.41 6.07 -27.24
N ILE A 230 -0.79 6.63 -27.46
CA ILE A 230 -1.37 6.83 -28.79
C ILE A 230 -1.18 8.27 -29.19
N LYS A 231 -0.61 8.47 -30.37
CA LYS A 231 -0.39 9.78 -30.97
C LYS A 231 -1.74 10.47 -31.19
N ASP A 232 -1.79 11.76 -30.87
CA ASP A 232 -2.96 12.62 -31.10
C ASP A 232 -4.23 12.21 -30.33
N GLU A 233 -4.15 11.28 -29.37
CA GLU A 233 -5.24 10.91 -28.47
C GLU A 233 -4.97 11.37 -27.04
N ASN A 234 -6.05 11.59 -26.30
CA ASN A 234 -6.03 11.89 -24.88
C ASN A 234 -6.64 10.75 -24.10
N GLN A 235 -5.85 10.12 -23.25
CA GLN A 235 -6.30 9.11 -22.29
C GLN A 235 -5.99 9.60 -20.88
N TYR A 236 -7.02 9.93 -20.12
CA TYR A 236 -6.87 10.48 -18.80
C TYR A 236 -6.78 9.36 -17.76
N LEU A 237 -5.79 9.46 -16.88
CA LEU A 237 -5.68 8.58 -15.72
C LEU A 237 -6.87 8.83 -14.79
N ALA A 238 -7.67 7.80 -14.58
CA ALA A 238 -8.88 7.90 -13.77
C ALA A 238 -8.54 8.14 -12.30
N ARG A 239 -9.37 8.94 -11.63
CA ARG A 239 -9.27 9.13 -10.17
C ARG A 239 -9.42 7.81 -9.46
N ARG A 240 -8.61 7.59 -8.44
CA ARG A 240 -8.71 6.45 -7.53
C ARG A 240 -9.20 6.93 -6.18
N TYR A 241 -10.27 6.34 -5.70
CA TYR A 241 -10.86 6.58 -4.39
C TYR A 241 -10.51 5.44 -3.46
N VAL A 242 -10.12 5.78 -2.24
CA VAL A 242 -9.72 4.82 -1.21
C VAL A 242 -10.47 5.13 0.08
N ILE A 243 -11.02 4.08 0.70
CA ILE A 243 -11.54 4.11 2.07
C ILE A 243 -10.78 3.04 2.83
N HIS A 244 -10.28 3.35 4.01
CA HIS A 244 -9.56 2.38 4.82
C HIS A 244 -9.86 2.51 6.30
N GLY A 245 -9.67 1.42 7.03
CA GLY A 245 -9.79 1.38 8.47
C GLY A 245 -8.71 0.48 9.08
N ASN A 246 -8.30 0.81 10.29
CA ASN A 246 -7.38 0.04 11.11
C ASN A 246 -7.82 0.06 12.56
N LEU A 247 -7.79 -1.09 13.21
CA LEU A 247 -8.03 -1.26 14.65
C LEU A 247 -6.86 -2.04 15.23
N GLU A 248 -6.24 -1.50 16.27
CA GLU A 248 -5.19 -2.15 17.05
C GLU A 248 -5.65 -2.27 18.50
N THR A 249 -5.46 -3.44 19.09
CA THR A 249 -5.76 -3.66 20.51
C THR A 249 -4.85 -4.71 21.13
N PHE A 250 -4.53 -4.53 22.40
CA PHE A 250 -3.83 -5.53 23.18
C PHE A 250 -4.86 -6.48 23.80
N LEU A 251 -4.77 -7.77 23.47
CA LEU A 251 -5.59 -8.81 24.07
C LEU A 251 -5.00 -9.29 25.40
N SER A 252 -3.67 -9.19 25.55
CA SER A 252 -2.92 -9.48 26.76
C SER A 252 -1.56 -8.77 26.72
N ASP A 253 -0.76 -8.90 27.79
CA ASP A 253 0.61 -8.35 27.86
C ASP A 253 1.55 -8.89 26.76
N ARG A 254 1.17 -9.97 26.08
CA ARG A 254 1.97 -10.63 25.04
C ARG A 254 1.30 -10.70 23.68
N ILE A 255 0.04 -10.32 23.57
CA ILE A 255 -0.72 -10.50 22.33
C ILE A 255 -1.29 -9.14 21.89
N ILE A 256 -0.90 -8.71 20.71
CA ILE A 256 -1.53 -7.62 19.99
C ILE A 256 -2.36 -8.16 18.82
N LEU A 257 -3.58 -7.67 18.69
CA LEU A 257 -4.42 -7.91 17.53
C LEU A 257 -4.52 -6.64 16.73
N THR A 258 -4.26 -6.72 15.44
CA THR A 258 -4.51 -5.65 14.51
C THR A 258 -5.38 -6.15 13.39
N THR A 259 -6.49 -5.46 13.14
CA THR A 259 -7.38 -5.71 12.00
C THR A 259 -7.42 -4.49 11.12
N ASN A 260 -7.46 -4.69 9.82
CA ASN A 260 -7.54 -3.60 8.88
C ASN A 260 -8.31 -3.99 7.62
N GLY A 261 -8.80 -2.97 6.95
CA GLY A 261 -9.51 -3.14 5.70
C GLY A 261 -9.30 -1.93 4.79
N VAL A 262 -9.38 -2.18 3.50
CA VAL A 262 -9.33 -1.19 2.45
C VAL A 262 -10.39 -1.47 1.39
N TYR A 263 -11.04 -0.43 0.93
CA TYR A 263 -11.86 -0.41 -0.28
C TYR A 263 -11.25 0.56 -1.27
N GLN A 264 -11.13 0.14 -2.53
CA GLN A 264 -10.62 0.99 -3.60
C GLN A 264 -11.55 0.91 -4.81
N ASN A 265 -11.69 2.06 -5.50
CA ASN A 265 -12.38 2.17 -6.77
C ASN A 265 -11.54 3.02 -7.72
N GLN A 266 -11.30 2.53 -8.95
CA GLN A 266 -10.62 3.25 -10.01
C GLN A 266 -11.16 2.80 -11.36
N ALA A 267 -11.52 3.74 -12.21
CA ALA A 267 -11.95 3.47 -13.60
C ALA A 267 -13.09 2.44 -13.72
N GLY A 268 -14.03 2.44 -12.76
CA GLY A 268 -15.17 1.53 -12.74
C GLY A 268 -14.90 0.17 -12.10
N ALA A 269 -13.64 -0.19 -11.87
CA ALA A 269 -13.30 -1.39 -11.12
C ALA A 269 -13.15 -1.09 -9.62
N SER A 270 -13.62 -1.99 -8.79
CA SER A 270 -13.54 -1.85 -7.34
C SER A 270 -13.17 -3.18 -6.68
N TYR A 271 -12.50 -3.08 -5.54
CA TYR A 271 -12.27 -4.22 -4.68
C TYR A 271 -12.22 -3.79 -3.21
N PHE A 272 -12.38 -4.75 -2.32
CA PHE A 272 -12.05 -4.58 -0.91
C PHE A 272 -11.09 -5.68 -0.47
N SER A 273 -10.26 -5.36 0.51
CA SER A 273 -9.47 -6.34 1.25
C SER A 273 -9.65 -6.10 2.73
N ILE A 274 -9.86 -7.18 3.50
CA ILE A 274 -10.06 -7.13 4.94
C ILE A 274 -9.36 -8.31 5.60
N GLY A 275 -8.79 -8.08 6.76
CA GLY A 275 -8.13 -9.13 7.50
C GLY A 275 -7.50 -8.65 8.80
N GLY A 276 -6.64 -9.47 9.35
CA GLY A 276 -5.95 -9.13 10.58
C GLY A 276 -4.71 -9.97 10.82
N VAL A 277 -3.89 -9.48 11.74
CA VAL A 277 -2.67 -10.11 12.21
C VAL A 277 -2.66 -10.15 13.73
N MET A 278 -2.22 -11.26 14.26
CA MET A 278 -1.90 -11.44 15.66
C MET A 278 -0.39 -11.41 15.83
N GLY A 279 0.08 -10.48 16.67
CA GLY A 279 1.48 -10.40 17.08
C GLY A 279 1.66 -11.04 18.45
N TYR A 280 2.60 -11.97 18.57
CA TYR A 280 2.94 -12.62 19.83
C TYR A 280 4.35 -12.19 20.27
N TYR A 281 4.42 -11.53 21.42
CA TYR A 281 5.66 -11.10 22.05
C TYR A 281 6.36 -12.29 22.71
N LEU A 282 7.51 -12.67 22.17
CA LEU A 282 8.29 -13.81 22.67
C LEU A 282 9.15 -13.43 23.87
N ALA A 283 10.04 -12.45 23.68
CA ALA A 283 10.98 -11.99 24.67
C ALA A 283 11.54 -10.64 24.23
N GLY A 284 12.02 -9.89 25.23
CA GLY A 284 12.80 -8.69 25.00
C GLY A 284 13.59 -8.36 26.23
N ASN A 285 14.80 -7.88 26.06
CA ASN A 285 15.60 -7.23 27.09
C ASN A 285 16.24 -5.98 26.49
N GLU A 286 16.87 -5.17 27.34
CA GLU A 286 17.48 -3.91 26.88
C GLU A 286 18.63 -4.12 25.89
N VAL A 287 19.23 -5.31 25.87
CA VAL A 287 20.37 -5.67 25.02
C VAL A 287 19.92 -6.28 23.69
N VAL A 288 18.94 -7.22 23.73
CA VAL A 288 18.51 -7.99 22.56
C VAL A 288 17.39 -7.31 21.77
N GLY A 289 16.62 -6.43 22.43
CA GLY A 289 15.43 -5.82 21.83
C GLY A 289 14.21 -6.75 21.86
N ASP A 290 13.08 -6.21 21.42
CA ASP A 290 11.81 -6.96 21.42
C ASP A 290 11.71 -7.88 20.20
N VAL A 291 11.28 -9.12 20.43
CA VAL A 291 11.00 -10.12 19.38
C VAL A 291 9.50 -10.39 19.36
N ILE A 292 8.87 -10.11 18.20
CA ILE A 292 7.43 -10.33 18.00
C ILE A 292 7.26 -11.23 16.78
N LEU A 293 6.55 -12.35 16.94
CA LEU A 293 6.08 -13.16 15.82
C LEU A 293 4.69 -12.68 15.40
N ASN A 294 4.51 -12.50 14.12
CA ASN A 294 3.26 -12.03 13.53
C ASN A 294 2.70 -13.11 12.60
N ALA A 295 1.43 -13.48 12.80
CA ALA A 295 0.69 -14.36 11.90
C ALA A 295 -0.65 -13.75 11.57
N GLY A 296 -1.03 -13.74 10.30
CA GLY A 296 -2.25 -13.08 9.86
C GLY A 296 -2.88 -13.72 8.64
N LEU A 297 -4.08 -13.25 8.34
CA LEU A 297 -4.87 -13.69 7.20
C LEU A 297 -5.69 -12.52 6.68
N TRP A 298 -5.69 -12.34 5.34
CA TRP A 298 -6.54 -11.38 4.66
C TRP A 298 -7.35 -12.07 3.58
N TYR A 299 -8.51 -11.49 3.29
CA TYR A 299 -9.34 -11.81 2.14
C TYR A 299 -9.37 -10.61 1.21
N TRP A 300 -9.04 -10.82 -0.05
CA TRP A 300 -9.15 -9.84 -1.12
C TRP A 300 -10.31 -10.27 -2.02
N SER A 301 -11.34 -9.42 -2.12
CA SER A 301 -12.56 -9.74 -2.86
C SER A 301 -12.28 -10.19 -4.29
N ASP A 302 -12.94 -11.28 -4.69
CA ASP A 302 -12.86 -11.87 -6.02
C ASP A 302 -11.45 -12.18 -6.54
N ASN A 303 -10.45 -12.25 -5.63
CA ASN A 303 -9.06 -12.46 -6.00
C ASN A 303 -8.39 -13.57 -5.17
N ALA A 304 -8.18 -13.37 -3.86
CA ALA A 304 -7.34 -14.28 -3.09
C ALA A 304 -7.64 -14.30 -1.59
N VAL A 305 -7.21 -15.40 -0.95
CA VAL A 305 -6.96 -15.49 0.49
C VAL A 305 -5.45 -15.39 0.71
N ILE A 306 -5.02 -14.56 1.65
CA ILE A 306 -3.63 -14.12 1.81
C ILE A 306 -3.14 -14.44 3.22
N PRO A 307 -2.55 -15.61 3.46
CA PRO A 307 -1.79 -15.87 4.67
C PRO A 307 -0.53 -14.98 4.74
N TYR A 308 -0.21 -14.54 5.94
CA TYR A 308 0.91 -13.67 6.26
C TYR A 308 1.68 -14.20 7.46
N LEU A 309 3.00 -14.14 7.38
CA LEU A 309 3.91 -14.40 8.49
C LEU A 309 4.94 -13.26 8.56
N GLY A 310 5.27 -12.86 9.77
CA GLY A 310 6.27 -11.81 9.98
C GLY A 310 7.03 -11.99 11.28
N ILE A 311 8.20 -11.40 11.32
CA ILE A 311 9.02 -11.28 12.53
C ILE A 311 9.48 -9.84 12.70
N SER A 312 9.32 -9.31 13.90
CA SER A 312 9.87 -8.01 14.29
C SER A 312 10.98 -8.23 15.30
N TYR A 313 12.11 -7.60 15.09
CA TYR A 313 13.26 -7.62 15.99
C TYR A 313 13.78 -6.19 16.18
N GLY A 314 13.60 -5.67 17.38
CA GLY A 314 13.99 -4.30 17.67
C GLY A 314 13.30 -3.28 16.73
N ASN A 315 14.11 -2.64 15.90
CA ASN A 315 13.67 -1.63 14.93
C ASN A 315 13.33 -2.20 13.55
N PHE A 316 13.61 -3.47 13.35
CA PHE A 316 13.51 -4.15 12.05
C PHE A 316 12.34 -5.12 12.02
N GLN A 317 11.68 -5.22 10.88
CA GLN A 317 10.63 -6.20 10.64
C GLN A 317 10.71 -6.74 9.22
N VAL A 318 10.48 -8.04 9.11
CA VAL A 318 10.27 -8.76 7.84
C VAL A 318 8.87 -9.34 7.83
N GLY A 319 8.18 -9.21 6.71
CA GLY A 319 6.87 -9.82 6.48
C GLY A 319 6.83 -10.52 5.14
N LEU A 320 6.21 -11.69 5.10
CA LEU A 320 5.98 -12.50 3.91
C LEU A 320 4.50 -12.79 3.80
N SER A 321 3.94 -12.67 2.59
CA SER A 321 2.61 -13.15 2.28
C SER A 321 2.58 -13.93 0.97
N TYR A 322 1.55 -14.74 0.83
CA TYR A 322 1.31 -15.56 -0.34
C TYR A 322 -0.17 -15.51 -0.70
N ASP A 323 -0.48 -15.13 -1.95
CA ASP A 323 -1.87 -15.04 -2.39
C ASP A 323 -2.33 -16.39 -2.93
N ILE A 324 -3.25 -17.02 -2.22
CA ILE A 324 -3.96 -18.21 -2.67
C ILE A 324 -5.14 -17.74 -3.52
N THR A 325 -4.98 -17.77 -4.84
CA THR A 325 -5.99 -17.29 -5.79
C THR A 325 -7.28 -18.09 -5.69
N THR A 326 -8.39 -17.40 -5.44
CA THR A 326 -9.74 -17.98 -5.33
C THR A 326 -10.63 -17.62 -6.53
N SER A 327 -10.15 -16.76 -7.43
CA SER A 327 -10.86 -16.35 -8.63
C SER A 327 -10.78 -17.41 -9.74
N THR A 328 -11.65 -17.27 -10.77
CA THR A 328 -11.65 -18.10 -11.99
C THR A 328 -10.35 -18.04 -12.77
N LEU A 329 -9.46 -17.07 -12.49
CA LEU A 329 -8.13 -17.00 -13.04
C LEU A 329 -7.31 -18.27 -12.72
N ASN A 330 -7.55 -18.91 -11.58
CA ASN A 330 -6.88 -20.15 -11.19
C ASN A 330 -7.18 -21.33 -12.15
N GLU A 331 -8.34 -21.32 -12.80
CA GLU A 331 -8.73 -22.32 -13.82
C GLU A 331 -8.06 -22.02 -15.15
N ALA A 332 -7.95 -20.75 -15.54
CA ALA A 332 -7.38 -20.31 -16.81
C ALA A 332 -5.85 -20.32 -16.81
N ALA A 333 -5.24 -20.01 -15.68
CA ALA A 333 -3.79 -19.89 -15.50
C ALA A 333 -3.33 -20.90 -14.45
N LYS A 334 -2.82 -22.07 -14.88
CA LYS A 334 -2.25 -23.07 -13.97
C LYS A 334 -1.23 -22.40 -13.04
N ARG A 335 -1.57 -22.26 -11.74
CA ARG A 335 -0.75 -21.66 -10.67
C ARG A 335 -0.51 -20.16 -10.82
N ALA A 336 -1.57 -19.37 -10.80
CA ALA A 336 -1.49 -17.91 -10.66
C ALA A 336 -0.99 -17.51 -9.25
N ASN A 337 0.25 -17.90 -8.93
CA ASN A 337 0.84 -17.66 -7.61
C ASN A 337 1.32 -16.21 -7.50
N THR A 338 1.12 -15.61 -6.35
CA THR A 338 1.64 -14.28 -6.02
C THR A 338 2.30 -14.34 -4.65
N PHE A 339 3.47 -13.75 -4.52
CA PHE A 339 4.09 -13.58 -3.21
C PHE A 339 4.56 -12.14 -3.01
N GLU A 340 4.59 -11.72 -1.76
CA GLU A 340 5.09 -10.42 -1.36
C GLU A 340 6.07 -10.53 -0.21
N LEU A 341 7.13 -9.73 -0.28
CA LEU A 341 8.09 -9.49 0.77
C LEU A 341 8.00 -8.02 1.21
N CYS A 342 7.92 -7.81 2.52
CA CYS A 342 7.98 -6.48 3.12
C CYS A 342 9.13 -6.38 4.11
N LEU A 343 9.88 -5.30 4.04
CA LEU A 343 10.93 -4.94 4.99
C LEU A 343 10.61 -3.57 5.59
N ILE A 344 10.60 -3.47 6.92
CA ILE A 344 10.32 -2.21 7.63
C ILE A 344 11.47 -1.94 8.60
N LEU A 345 12.02 -0.74 8.53
CA LEU A 345 12.98 -0.20 9.48
C LEU A 345 12.41 1.06 10.12
N ARG A 346 12.47 1.15 11.45
CA ARG A 346 11.91 2.26 12.21
C ARG A 346 12.96 2.93 13.07
N GLY A 347 12.96 4.26 13.09
CA GLY A 347 13.72 5.03 14.07
C GLY A 347 12.92 5.18 15.35
N ARG A 348 13.29 4.45 16.39
CA ARG A 348 12.66 4.60 17.70
C ARG A 348 13.03 5.95 18.31
N GLY A 349 12.04 6.66 18.91
CA GLY A 349 12.28 7.67 19.92
C GLY A 349 12.76 7.01 21.22
N LYS A 350 13.15 7.79 22.23
CA LYS A 350 13.36 7.25 23.59
C LYS A 350 12.14 6.41 23.96
N ALA A 351 12.39 5.20 24.42
CA ALA A 351 11.42 4.13 24.61
C ALA A 351 10.06 4.61 25.17
N SER A 352 9.08 4.79 24.33
CA SER A 352 7.70 4.65 24.75
C SER A 352 7.48 3.14 24.89
N GLY A 353 7.05 2.65 26.07
CA GLY A 353 6.86 1.24 26.36
C GLY A 353 5.69 0.60 25.59
N VAL A 354 5.30 1.17 24.46
CA VAL A 354 4.23 0.70 23.60
C VAL A 354 4.82 -0.19 22.53
N ILE A 355 4.38 -1.42 22.46
CA ILE A 355 4.68 -2.35 21.37
C ILE A 355 4.04 -1.78 20.11
N PRO A 356 4.80 -1.44 19.06
CA PRO A 356 4.20 -0.91 17.84
C PRO A 356 3.45 -2.00 17.10
N ALA A 357 2.32 -1.65 16.49
CA ALA A 357 1.71 -2.50 15.48
C ALA A 357 2.71 -2.86 14.38
N PRO A 358 2.54 -3.99 13.71
CA PRO A 358 3.52 -4.49 12.74
C PRO A 358 3.96 -3.50 11.66
N TRP A 359 3.21 -2.46 11.38
CA TRP A 359 3.53 -1.47 10.34
C TRP A 359 3.60 0.00 10.82
N LYS A 360 3.38 0.26 12.10
CA LYS A 360 3.51 1.61 12.70
C LYS A 360 4.86 1.89 13.31
#